data_f52e03757caabe6afc2ccfc3045f6128
#
_entry.id   f52e03757caabe6afc2ccfc3045f6128
#
_cell.length_a   1.000
_cell.length_b   1.000
_cell.length_c   1.000
_cell.angle_alpha   90.00
_cell.angle_beta   90.00
_cell.angle_gamma   90.00
#
_symmetry.space_group_name_H-M   'P 1'
#
loop_
_entity.id
_entity.type
_entity.pdbx_description
1 polymer ?
#
loop_
_entity_poly.entity_id
_entity_poly.type
_entity_poly.pdbx_seq_one_letter_code
_entity_poly.pdbx_strand_id
1 'polypeptide(L)'
;MELLVQRILVRTDDFQLAYRIMQLFRTRKINVEQYSIDQPLPEKDSIWVGSIDEVANNSSDGRPIAADLESLDIAVEAAIFALKGASQTHRFILGIDTGPRPGLAWFTDGVLIDTKQTESVEECIETIDSLIQHHEFEHLLLRMGKGSPSHRNRLANAMLARGYAVELVNEQKTSRGVKRNQHGVSAIRIATLSGERVW
;
A
#
# COMPACT_ATOMS: atom_id res chain seq x y z
N MET A 1 9.89 -6.87 -33.48
CA MET A 1 9.64 -6.10 -32.24
C MET A 1 8.31 -6.61 -31.72
N GLU A 2 8.37 -7.67 -30.88
CA GLU A 2 7.17 -8.18 -30.21
C GLU A 2 6.61 -7.06 -29.33
N LEU A 3 5.37 -6.69 -29.59
CA LEU A 3 4.62 -5.84 -28.68
C LEU A 3 4.57 -6.59 -27.33
N LEU A 4 5.34 -6.12 -26.36
CA LEU A 4 5.24 -6.59 -24.97
C LEU A 4 3.79 -6.45 -24.57
N VAL A 5 3.08 -7.58 -24.48
CA VAL A 5 1.71 -7.61 -24.01
C VAL A 5 1.76 -7.24 -22.54
N GLN A 6 1.45 -6.01 -22.22
CA GLN A 6 1.38 -5.54 -20.86
C GLN A 6 0.37 -6.42 -20.10
N ARG A 7 0.86 -7.11 -19.08
CA ARG A 7 0.08 -8.05 -18.26
C ARG A 7 0.28 -7.76 -16.77
N ILE A 8 -0.71 -8.15 -16.00
CA ILE A 8 -0.64 -8.11 -14.55
C ILE A 8 -0.35 -9.51 -14.04
N LEU A 9 0.55 -9.63 -13.08
CA LEU A 9 0.83 -10.90 -12.43
C LEU A 9 0.03 -11.01 -11.13
N VAL A 10 -0.53 -12.18 -10.87
CA VAL A 10 -1.10 -12.54 -9.57
C VAL A 10 -0.10 -13.43 -8.87
N ARG A 11 0.57 -12.90 -7.86
CA ARG A 11 1.71 -13.51 -7.18
C ARG A 11 1.38 -13.67 -5.70
N THR A 12 0.65 -14.73 -5.40
CA THR A 12 0.21 -15.07 -4.04
C THR A 12 0.04 -16.56 -3.87
N ASP A 13 0.37 -17.06 -2.69
CA ASP A 13 0.13 -18.44 -2.25
C ASP A 13 -1.26 -18.62 -1.63
N ASP A 14 -2.00 -17.53 -1.38
CA ASP A 14 -3.40 -17.59 -0.98
C ASP A 14 -4.29 -17.89 -2.19
N PHE A 15 -4.71 -19.15 -2.32
CA PHE A 15 -5.56 -19.63 -3.43
C PHE A 15 -6.92 -18.91 -3.52
N GLN A 16 -7.50 -18.51 -2.39
CA GLN A 16 -8.77 -17.80 -2.39
C GLN A 16 -8.59 -16.38 -2.92
N LEU A 17 -7.55 -15.70 -2.48
CA LEU A 17 -7.18 -14.37 -2.95
C LEU A 17 -6.84 -14.40 -4.44
N ALA A 18 -5.97 -15.35 -4.87
CA ALA A 18 -5.59 -15.52 -6.27
C ALA A 18 -6.81 -15.73 -7.16
N TYR A 19 -7.69 -16.67 -6.79
CA TYR A 19 -8.89 -16.96 -7.56
C TYR A 19 -9.78 -15.72 -7.76
N ARG A 20 -10.05 -14.98 -6.67
CA ARG A 20 -10.90 -13.81 -6.71
C ARG A 20 -10.30 -12.68 -7.54
N ILE A 21 -9.01 -12.39 -7.38
CA ILE A 21 -8.29 -11.38 -8.17
C ILE A 21 -8.36 -11.75 -9.66
N MET A 22 -8.04 -12.99 -10.02
CA MET A 22 -8.07 -13.44 -11.40
C MET A 22 -9.46 -13.34 -12.03
N GLN A 23 -10.52 -13.64 -11.28
CA GLN A 23 -11.90 -13.46 -11.74
C GLN A 23 -12.23 -12.01 -12.03
N LEU A 24 -11.85 -11.11 -11.15
CA LEU A 24 -12.06 -9.65 -11.35
C LEU A 24 -11.32 -9.11 -12.58
N PHE A 25 -10.08 -9.53 -12.82
CA PHE A 25 -9.35 -9.13 -14.04
C PHE A 25 -9.98 -9.71 -15.31
N ARG A 26 -10.40 -10.97 -15.28
CA ARG A 26 -11.08 -11.61 -16.43
C ARG A 26 -12.37 -10.91 -16.81
N THR A 27 -13.20 -10.52 -15.83
CA THR A 27 -14.45 -9.77 -16.10
C THR A 27 -14.17 -8.41 -16.74
N ARG A 28 -13.00 -7.81 -16.44
CA ARG A 28 -12.55 -6.55 -17.03
C ARG A 28 -11.73 -6.72 -18.33
N LYS A 29 -11.61 -7.96 -18.83
CA LYS A 29 -10.84 -8.32 -20.03
C LYS A 29 -9.36 -7.88 -19.97
N ILE A 30 -8.78 -7.90 -18.78
CA ILE A 30 -7.36 -7.62 -18.55
C ILE A 30 -6.57 -8.91 -18.63
N ASN A 31 -5.45 -8.86 -19.35
CA ASN A 31 -4.53 -10.00 -19.40
C ASN A 31 -3.85 -10.19 -18.05
N VAL A 32 -4.03 -11.38 -17.47
CA VAL A 32 -3.53 -11.73 -16.14
C VAL A 32 -2.90 -13.12 -16.17
N GLU A 33 -1.79 -13.25 -15.48
CA GLU A 33 -1.06 -14.50 -15.35
C GLU A 33 -0.77 -14.79 -13.87
N GLN A 34 -0.93 -16.06 -13.47
CA GLN A 34 -0.56 -16.49 -12.12
C GLN A 34 0.93 -16.80 -12.06
N TYR A 35 1.59 -16.29 -11.02
CA TYR A 35 3.02 -16.47 -10.77
C TYR A 35 3.23 -16.97 -9.34
N SER A 36 4.22 -17.85 -9.16
CA SER A 36 4.62 -18.27 -7.80
C SER A 36 5.39 -17.13 -7.11
N ILE A 37 5.25 -17.04 -5.80
CA ILE A 37 6.00 -16.05 -5.01
C ILE A 37 7.52 -16.27 -5.09
N ASP A 38 7.94 -17.51 -5.25
CA ASP A 38 9.36 -17.89 -5.32
C ASP A 38 9.97 -17.72 -6.72
N GLN A 39 9.16 -17.47 -7.74
CA GLN A 39 9.66 -17.26 -9.10
C GLN A 39 10.15 -15.82 -9.27
N PRO A 40 11.31 -15.63 -9.96
CA PRO A 40 11.74 -14.29 -10.35
C PRO A 40 10.73 -13.66 -11.30
N LEU A 41 10.53 -12.35 -11.16
CA LEU A 41 9.67 -11.61 -12.07
C LEU A 41 10.24 -11.64 -13.50
N PRO A 42 9.38 -11.72 -14.53
CA PRO A 42 9.84 -11.73 -15.92
C PRO A 42 10.51 -10.42 -16.33
N GLU A 43 10.11 -9.31 -15.73
CA GLU A 43 10.65 -7.97 -15.98
C GLU A 43 10.81 -7.21 -14.66
N LYS A 44 11.80 -6.30 -14.61
CA LYS A 44 12.08 -5.51 -13.39
C LYS A 44 10.93 -4.62 -12.94
N ASP A 45 10.11 -4.17 -13.87
CA ASP A 45 8.96 -3.28 -13.65
C ASP A 45 7.61 -4.00 -13.76
N SER A 46 7.62 -5.34 -13.69
CA SER A 46 6.40 -6.14 -13.69
C SER A 46 5.43 -5.68 -12.62
N ILE A 47 4.18 -5.43 -13.00
CA ILE A 47 3.09 -5.13 -12.08
C ILE A 47 2.56 -6.45 -11.52
N TRP A 48 2.53 -6.56 -10.21
CA TRP A 48 2.00 -7.76 -9.58
C TRP A 48 1.12 -7.45 -8.37
N VAL A 49 0.13 -8.32 -8.15
CA VAL A 49 -0.82 -8.23 -7.04
C VAL A 49 -0.64 -9.44 -6.15
N GLY A 50 -0.47 -9.23 -4.86
CA GLY A 50 -0.34 -10.28 -3.85
C GLY A 50 -0.98 -9.88 -2.53
N SER A 51 -0.93 -10.77 -1.54
CA SER A 51 -1.37 -10.44 -0.18
C SER A 51 -0.49 -9.35 0.43
N ILE A 52 -0.99 -8.71 1.48
CA ILE A 52 -0.26 -7.65 2.19
C ILE A 52 1.09 -8.16 2.70
N ASP A 53 1.11 -9.37 3.26
CA ASP A 53 2.32 -9.97 3.81
C ASP A 53 3.35 -10.32 2.72
N GLU A 54 2.90 -10.83 1.57
CA GLU A 54 3.76 -11.14 0.43
C GLU A 54 4.35 -9.88 -0.19
N VAL A 55 3.54 -8.84 -0.36
CA VAL A 55 3.99 -7.54 -0.84
C VAL A 55 5.01 -6.92 0.11
N ALA A 56 4.77 -6.97 1.42
CA ALA A 56 5.70 -6.45 2.42
C ALA A 56 7.06 -7.17 2.40
N ASN A 57 7.04 -8.50 2.21
CA ASN A 57 8.25 -9.31 2.17
C ASN A 57 9.03 -9.19 0.85
N ASN A 58 8.38 -8.74 -0.23
CA ASN A 58 8.95 -8.64 -1.57
C ASN A 58 8.77 -7.21 -2.15
N SER A 59 8.82 -6.19 -1.32
CA SER A 59 8.53 -4.79 -1.71
C SER A 59 9.51 -4.22 -2.74
N SER A 60 10.72 -4.78 -2.84
CA SER A 60 11.72 -4.40 -3.86
C SER A 60 11.50 -5.03 -5.24
N ASP A 61 10.59 -5.98 -5.34
CA ASP A 61 10.36 -6.73 -6.58
C ASP A 61 9.30 -6.03 -7.44
N GLY A 62 9.69 -5.50 -8.57
CA GLY A 62 8.77 -4.92 -9.54
C GLY A 62 7.93 -3.75 -9.00
N ARG A 63 6.65 -3.77 -9.34
CA ARG A 63 5.64 -2.79 -8.92
C ARG A 63 4.53 -3.50 -8.13
N PRO A 64 4.73 -3.73 -6.83
CA PRO A 64 3.82 -4.50 -5.99
C PRO A 64 2.55 -3.74 -5.62
N ILE A 65 1.42 -4.45 -5.62
CA ILE A 65 0.12 -3.95 -5.19
C ILE A 65 -0.44 -4.91 -4.16
N ALA A 66 -0.65 -4.41 -2.95
CA ALA A 66 -1.21 -5.18 -1.85
C ALA A 66 -2.73 -5.34 -1.98
N ALA A 67 -3.22 -6.55 -1.79
CA ALA A 67 -4.63 -6.88 -1.80
C ALA A 67 -5.02 -7.72 -0.59
N ASP A 68 -6.25 -7.57 -0.15
CA ASP A 68 -6.95 -8.50 0.73
C ASP A 68 -8.38 -8.73 0.24
N LEU A 69 -9.08 -9.69 0.84
CA LEU A 69 -10.42 -10.08 0.41
C LEU A 69 -11.48 -8.98 0.59
N GLU A 70 -11.23 -7.99 1.45
CA GLU A 70 -12.17 -6.88 1.72
C GLU A 70 -11.94 -5.70 0.77
N SER A 71 -10.73 -5.56 0.20
CA SER A 71 -10.30 -4.43 -0.63
C SER A 71 -9.93 -4.78 -2.08
N LEU A 72 -10.37 -5.93 -2.57
CA LEU A 72 -10.02 -6.48 -3.89
C LEU A 72 -10.24 -5.50 -5.06
N ASP A 73 -11.39 -4.82 -5.08
CA ASP A 73 -11.70 -3.89 -6.18
C ASP A 73 -10.72 -2.72 -6.23
N ILE A 74 -10.26 -2.25 -5.07
CA ILE A 74 -9.27 -1.17 -4.97
C ILE A 74 -7.93 -1.63 -5.56
N ALA A 75 -7.48 -2.83 -5.19
CA ALA A 75 -6.22 -3.38 -5.69
C ALA A 75 -6.27 -3.64 -7.21
N VAL A 76 -7.40 -4.15 -7.71
CA VAL A 76 -7.60 -4.39 -9.14
C VAL A 76 -7.62 -3.08 -9.93
N GLU A 77 -8.29 -2.04 -9.45
CA GLU A 77 -8.28 -0.71 -10.08
C GLU A 77 -6.87 -0.10 -10.09
N ALA A 78 -6.14 -0.21 -8.97
CA ALA A 78 -4.75 0.25 -8.88
C ALA A 78 -3.85 -0.46 -9.90
N ALA A 79 -4.01 -1.77 -10.07
CA ALA A 79 -3.24 -2.54 -11.04
C ALA A 79 -3.56 -2.15 -12.49
N ILE A 80 -4.83 -1.90 -12.82
CA ILE A 80 -5.25 -1.43 -14.13
C ILE A 80 -4.70 -0.02 -14.40
N PHE A 81 -4.72 0.85 -13.40
CA PHE A 81 -4.17 2.20 -13.52
C PHE A 81 -2.66 2.16 -13.75
N ALA A 82 -1.94 1.34 -12.97
CA ALA A 82 -0.51 1.12 -13.14
C ALA A 82 -0.15 0.57 -14.52
N LEU A 83 -0.99 -0.32 -15.08
CA LEU A 83 -0.81 -0.89 -16.43
C LEU A 83 -0.93 0.17 -17.54
N LYS A 84 -1.80 1.16 -17.35
CA LYS A 84 -2.01 2.23 -18.33
C LYS A 84 -0.85 3.24 -18.41
N GLY A 85 0.09 3.17 -17.49
CA GLY A 85 1.30 4.01 -17.52
C GLY A 85 1.01 5.50 -17.37
N ALA A 86 0.19 5.88 -16.39
CA ALA A 86 -0.10 7.28 -16.10
C ALA A 86 1.19 8.08 -15.84
N SER A 87 1.34 9.21 -16.52
CA SER A 87 2.55 10.04 -16.49
C SER A 87 2.67 10.92 -15.24
N GLN A 88 1.58 11.03 -14.45
CA GLN A 88 1.53 11.81 -13.23
C GLN A 88 0.91 10.99 -12.11
N THR A 89 1.44 11.12 -10.91
CA THR A 89 0.86 10.50 -9.71
C THR A 89 -0.40 11.25 -9.31
N HIS A 90 -1.56 10.59 -9.36
CA HIS A 90 -2.80 11.20 -8.88
C HIS A 90 -2.92 11.12 -7.37
N ARG A 91 -2.68 9.95 -6.79
CA ARG A 91 -2.82 9.71 -5.36
C ARG A 91 -1.51 9.28 -4.71
N PHE A 92 -1.11 10.03 -3.70
CA PHE A 92 -0.03 9.68 -2.79
C PHE A 92 -0.63 9.33 -1.42
N ILE A 93 -0.49 8.08 -1.01
CA ILE A 93 -1.06 7.58 0.25
C ILE A 93 0.07 7.18 1.18
N LEU A 94 0.03 7.67 2.41
CA LEU A 94 0.94 7.30 3.48
C LEU A 94 0.16 6.52 4.54
N GLY A 95 0.54 5.26 4.78
CA GLY A 95 0.07 4.45 5.90
C GLY A 95 1.01 4.59 7.09
N ILE A 96 0.47 4.82 8.27
CA ILE A 96 1.23 5.10 9.48
C ILE A 96 0.75 4.16 10.60
N ASP A 97 1.59 3.20 10.97
CA ASP A 97 1.39 2.40 12.18
C ASP A 97 1.88 3.20 13.39
N THR A 98 0.92 3.69 14.21
CA THR A 98 1.20 4.64 15.28
C THR A 98 1.67 3.95 16.55
N GLY A 99 2.92 4.19 16.93
CA GLY A 99 3.55 3.65 18.14
C GLY A 99 4.69 4.56 18.59
N PRO A 100 5.46 4.15 19.61
CA PRO A 100 6.67 4.88 20.02
C PRO A 100 7.73 4.89 18.91
N ARG A 101 7.74 3.87 18.06
CA ARG A 101 8.57 3.72 16.85
C ARG A 101 7.64 3.49 15.67
N PRO A 102 7.10 4.57 15.07
CA PRO A 102 6.12 4.45 14.01
C PRO A 102 6.67 3.74 12.76
N GLY A 103 5.80 2.91 12.13
CA GLY A 103 6.04 2.37 10.81
C GLY A 103 5.38 3.22 9.74
N LEU A 104 6.05 3.43 8.62
CA LEU A 104 5.56 4.11 7.43
C LEU A 104 5.51 3.17 6.24
N ALA A 105 4.50 3.34 5.40
CA ALA A 105 4.43 2.76 4.06
C ALA A 105 3.84 3.81 3.11
N TRP A 106 4.43 3.98 1.93
CA TRP A 106 3.91 4.96 0.98
C TRP A 106 3.64 4.36 -0.38
N PHE A 107 2.57 4.83 -0.97
CA PHE A 107 2.01 4.33 -2.21
C PHE A 107 1.79 5.47 -3.21
N THR A 108 2.07 5.21 -4.46
CA THR A 108 1.64 6.04 -5.59
C THR A 108 0.61 5.28 -6.41
N ASP A 109 -0.61 5.82 -6.50
CA ASP A 109 -1.71 5.23 -7.27
C ASP A 109 -1.99 3.75 -6.96
N GLY A 110 -1.79 3.37 -5.69
CA GLY A 110 -2.01 2.02 -5.18
C GLY A 110 -0.82 1.07 -5.31
N VAL A 111 0.27 1.48 -5.96
CA VAL A 111 1.53 0.73 -6.01
C VAL A 111 2.36 1.08 -4.78
N LEU A 112 2.79 0.07 -4.03
CA LEU A 112 3.72 0.27 -2.92
C LEU A 112 5.08 0.71 -3.46
N ILE A 113 5.58 1.82 -2.93
CA ILE A 113 6.91 2.34 -3.29
C ILE A 113 7.95 1.84 -2.32
N ASP A 114 7.72 2.03 -1.00
CA ASP A 114 8.66 1.58 0.02
C ASP A 114 8.01 1.61 1.42
N THR A 115 8.77 1.11 2.42
CA THR A 115 8.40 1.16 3.83
C THR A 115 9.58 1.60 4.66
N LYS A 116 9.31 2.28 5.78
CA LYS A 116 10.35 2.68 6.75
C LYS A 116 9.84 2.55 8.17
N GLN A 117 10.65 2.02 9.06
CA GLN A 117 10.46 2.16 10.50
C GLN A 117 11.25 3.35 11.00
N THR A 118 10.62 4.22 11.76
CA THR A 118 11.25 5.37 12.40
C THR A 118 11.52 5.10 13.87
N GLU A 119 12.53 5.74 14.43
CA GLU A 119 12.93 5.56 15.83
C GLU A 119 12.10 6.41 16.81
N SER A 120 11.41 7.42 16.28
CA SER A 120 10.57 8.34 17.07
C SER A 120 9.43 8.94 16.25
N VAL A 121 8.48 9.57 16.95
CA VAL A 121 7.39 10.35 16.33
C VAL A 121 7.96 11.54 15.56
N GLU A 122 9.01 12.17 16.07
CA GLU A 122 9.68 13.32 15.43
C GLU A 122 10.29 12.93 14.10
N GLU A 123 11.07 11.85 14.07
CA GLU A 123 11.63 11.32 12.82
C GLU A 123 10.55 10.92 11.82
N CYS A 124 9.43 10.38 12.32
CA CYS A 124 8.27 10.06 11.47
C CYS A 124 7.72 11.32 10.79
N ILE A 125 7.53 12.40 11.54
CA ILE A 125 7.07 13.68 11.01
C ILE A 125 8.03 14.23 9.96
N GLU A 126 9.33 14.25 10.24
CA GLU A 126 10.38 14.72 9.32
C GLU A 126 10.41 13.87 8.04
N THR A 127 10.27 12.55 8.19
CA THR A 127 10.21 11.64 7.04
C THR A 127 8.99 11.92 6.17
N ILE A 128 7.82 12.13 6.76
CA ILE A 128 6.59 12.48 6.04
C ILE A 128 6.75 13.81 5.30
N ASP A 129 7.26 14.84 5.97
CA ASP A 129 7.51 16.15 5.35
C ASP A 129 8.47 16.02 4.15
N SER A 130 9.56 15.25 4.30
CA SER A 130 10.50 14.97 3.22
C SER A 130 9.85 14.23 2.04
N LEU A 131 9.05 13.20 2.31
CA LEU A 131 8.36 12.45 1.26
C LEU A 131 7.41 13.34 0.47
N ILE A 132 6.64 14.20 1.15
CA ILE A 132 5.70 15.12 0.53
C ILE A 132 6.42 16.17 -0.34
N GLN A 133 7.59 16.66 0.10
CA GLN A 133 8.37 17.63 -0.66
C GLN A 133 9.02 17.06 -1.93
N HIS A 134 9.33 15.76 -1.95
CA HIS A 134 10.06 15.14 -3.04
C HIS A 134 9.18 14.36 -4.04
N HIS A 135 7.86 14.30 -3.80
CA HIS A 135 6.92 13.63 -4.69
C HIS A 135 5.91 14.63 -5.25
N GLU A 136 5.68 14.57 -6.56
CA GLU A 136 4.60 15.30 -7.22
C GLU A 136 3.31 14.45 -7.18
N PHE A 137 2.21 15.01 -6.73
CA PHE A 137 0.90 14.34 -6.65
C PHE A 137 -0.25 15.36 -6.72
N GLU A 138 -1.41 14.89 -7.14
CA GLU A 138 -2.63 15.71 -7.11
C GLU A 138 -3.35 15.64 -5.75
N HIS A 139 -3.35 14.44 -5.14
CA HIS A 139 -4.04 14.18 -3.89
C HIS A 139 -3.14 13.46 -2.90
N LEU A 140 -3.02 14.03 -1.71
CA LEU A 140 -2.33 13.44 -0.57
C LEU A 140 -3.33 12.92 0.45
N LEU A 141 -3.10 11.72 0.98
CA LEU A 141 -3.89 11.15 2.05
C LEU A 141 -2.99 10.43 3.06
N LEU A 142 -3.13 10.80 4.33
CA LEU A 142 -2.46 10.11 5.43
C LEU A 142 -3.46 9.23 6.16
N ARG A 143 -3.16 7.94 6.26
CA ARG A 143 -3.94 6.95 7.00
C ARG A 143 -3.19 6.51 8.23
N MET A 144 -3.78 6.67 9.40
CA MET A 144 -3.18 6.35 10.68
C MET A 144 -3.95 5.24 11.37
N GLY A 145 -3.24 4.24 11.87
CA GLY A 145 -3.82 3.20 12.72
C GLY A 145 -4.35 3.79 14.05
N LYS A 146 -5.38 3.17 14.61
CA LYS A 146 -5.94 3.56 15.92
C LYS A 146 -5.07 3.13 17.13
N GLY A 147 -3.81 2.77 16.92
CA GLY A 147 -2.86 2.30 17.93
C GLY A 147 -2.75 3.17 19.19
N SER A 148 -1.54 3.40 19.71
CA SER A 148 -1.32 4.18 20.94
C SER A 148 -1.91 5.60 20.86
N PRO A 149 -2.91 5.97 21.69
CA PRO A 149 -3.58 7.27 21.57
C PRO A 149 -2.65 8.48 21.69
N SER A 150 -1.62 8.41 22.53
CA SER A 150 -0.69 9.52 22.73
C SER A 150 0.15 9.80 21.49
N HIS A 151 0.76 8.77 20.91
CA HIS A 151 1.60 8.88 19.70
C HIS A 151 0.75 9.22 18.47
N ARG A 152 -0.41 8.56 18.32
CA ARG A 152 -1.37 8.84 17.26
C ARG A 152 -1.84 10.30 17.28
N ASN A 153 -2.29 10.80 18.44
CA ASN A 153 -2.80 12.17 18.55
C ASN A 153 -1.70 13.20 18.27
N ARG A 154 -0.46 12.93 18.68
CA ARG A 154 0.69 13.80 18.39
C ARG A 154 0.96 13.86 16.89
N LEU A 155 1.02 12.71 16.21
CA LEU A 155 1.17 12.63 14.74
C LEU A 155 0.00 13.31 14.02
N ALA A 156 -1.24 12.96 14.38
CA ALA A 156 -2.43 13.53 13.75
C ALA A 156 -2.47 15.05 13.88
N ASN A 157 -2.23 15.60 15.07
CA ASN A 157 -2.21 17.04 15.30
C ASN A 157 -1.11 17.73 14.49
N ALA A 158 0.08 17.11 14.40
CA ALA A 158 1.18 17.64 13.60
C ALA A 158 0.84 17.70 12.10
N MET A 159 0.17 16.67 11.57
CA MET A 159 -0.23 16.59 10.16
C MET A 159 -1.40 17.54 9.86
N LEU A 160 -2.40 17.59 10.73
CA LEU A 160 -3.53 18.52 10.59
C LEU A 160 -3.07 19.99 10.66
N ALA A 161 -2.10 20.33 11.53
CA ALA A 161 -1.52 21.67 11.60
C ALA A 161 -0.79 22.07 10.30
N ARG A 162 -0.37 21.11 9.49
CA ARG A 162 0.22 21.31 8.15
C ARG A 162 -0.84 21.35 7.03
N GLY A 163 -2.12 21.18 7.37
CA GLY A 163 -3.23 21.16 6.41
C GLY A 163 -3.40 19.84 5.66
N TYR A 164 -2.78 18.75 6.12
CA TYR A 164 -2.90 17.46 5.45
C TYR A 164 -4.18 16.74 5.85
N ALA A 165 -4.79 16.05 4.90
CA ALA A 165 -5.95 15.19 5.15
C ALA A 165 -5.52 13.91 5.89
N VAL A 166 -6.15 13.63 7.03
CA VAL A 166 -5.87 12.47 7.87
C VAL A 166 -7.11 11.60 8.02
N GLU A 167 -6.96 10.30 7.80
CA GLU A 167 -7.96 9.27 8.09
C GLU A 167 -7.46 8.37 9.22
N LEU A 168 -8.36 8.04 10.17
CA LEU A 168 -8.09 7.04 11.19
C LEU A 168 -8.66 5.69 10.79
N VAL A 169 -7.80 4.68 10.75
CA VAL A 169 -8.13 3.32 10.33
C VAL A 169 -8.29 2.42 11.55
N ASN A 170 -9.38 1.65 11.58
CA ASN A 170 -9.61 0.65 12.61
C ASN A 170 -9.01 -0.70 12.20
N GLU A 171 -7.90 -1.07 12.82
CA GLU A 171 -7.16 -2.31 12.53
C GLU A 171 -7.81 -3.57 13.15
N GLN A 172 -8.79 -3.43 14.06
CA GLN A 172 -9.35 -4.56 14.81
C GLN A 172 -10.10 -5.58 13.93
N LYS A 173 -10.50 -5.21 12.72
CA LYS A 173 -11.19 -6.11 11.78
C LYS A 173 -10.26 -7.03 11.00
N THR A 174 -8.95 -6.79 11.03
CA THR A 174 -7.97 -7.45 10.14
C THR A 174 -6.90 -8.26 10.89
N SER A 175 -6.94 -8.33 12.22
CA SER A 175 -5.89 -8.92 13.07
C SER A 175 -5.92 -10.45 13.14
N ARG A 176 -6.14 -11.18 12.04
CA ARG A 176 -5.95 -12.64 12.01
C ARG A 176 -4.57 -12.95 11.44
N GLY A 177 -3.59 -13.21 12.31
CA GLY A 177 -2.36 -13.94 11.95
C GLY A 177 -1.05 -13.18 11.85
N VAL A 178 -0.97 -11.88 12.23
CA VAL A 178 0.30 -11.13 12.15
C VAL A 178 1.18 -11.38 13.38
N LYS A 179 2.39 -11.88 13.17
CA LYS A 179 3.43 -11.91 14.20
C LYS A 179 3.80 -10.47 14.62
N ARG A 180 3.90 -10.23 15.92
CA ARG A 180 3.98 -8.92 16.62
C ARG A 180 5.13 -7.97 16.25
N ASN A 181 5.95 -8.20 15.22
CA ASN A 181 7.21 -7.48 14.97
C ASN A 181 7.39 -6.94 13.53
N GLN A 182 6.31 -6.67 12.79
CA GLN A 182 6.45 -6.15 11.42
C GLN A 182 5.68 -4.84 11.25
N HIS A 183 6.23 -3.73 11.74
CA HIS A 183 5.63 -2.39 11.62
C HIS A 183 5.42 -1.95 10.15
N GLY A 184 6.25 -2.42 9.24
CA GLY A 184 6.04 -2.21 7.80
C GLY A 184 4.77 -2.86 7.27
N VAL A 185 4.48 -4.11 7.68
CA VAL A 185 3.26 -4.84 7.30
C VAL A 185 2.01 -4.13 7.83
N SER A 186 2.05 -3.67 9.09
CA SER A 186 0.95 -2.89 9.68
C SER A 186 0.72 -1.60 8.91
N ALA A 187 1.76 -0.86 8.58
CA ALA A 187 1.66 0.39 7.82
C ALA A 187 1.10 0.16 6.40
N ILE A 188 1.52 -0.91 5.70
CA ILE A 188 0.94 -1.30 4.41
C ILE A 188 -0.56 -1.57 4.55
N ARG A 189 -0.96 -2.36 5.54
CA ARG A 189 -2.37 -2.68 5.79
C ARG A 189 -3.20 -1.42 6.08
N ILE A 190 -2.68 -0.51 6.92
CA ILE A 190 -3.33 0.76 7.23
C ILE A 190 -3.52 1.61 5.96
N ALA A 191 -2.51 1.65 5.07
CA ALA A 191 -2.60 2.38 3.82
C ALA A 191 -3.67 1.82 2.85
N THR A 192 -3.95 0.52 2.89
CA THR A 192 -4.91 -0.13 2.00
C THR A 192 -6.37 -0.09 2.50
N LEU A 193 -6.59 0.20 3.79
CA LEU A 193 -7.92 0.26 4.39
C LEU A 193 -8.53 1.67 4.29
N SER A 194 -9.86 1.74 4.18
CA SER A 194 -10.57 3.01 4.32
C SER A 194 -10.70 3.40 5.79
N GLY A 195 -10.50 4.68 6.10
CA GLY A 195 -10.56 5.23 7.44
C GLY A 195 -11.69 6.24 7.63
N GLU A 196 -11.87 6.70 8.88
CA GLU A 196 -12.73 7.83 9.21
C GLU A 196 -11.91 9.12 9.12
N ARG A 197 -12.42 10.10 8.38
CA ARG A 197 -11.73 11.39 8.22
C ARG A 197 -11.69 12.15 9.55
N VAL A 198 -10.52 12.67 9.89
CA VAL A 198 -10.30 13.53 11.06
C VAL A 198 -10.19 14.96 10.55
N TRP A 199 -10.96 15.83 11.16
CA TRP A 199 -11.04 17.25 10.80
C TRP A 199 -9.85 18.02 11.34
#